data_b8a61d77d1e474ebbe14d58df8660025
#
_entry.id   b8a61d77d1e474ebbe14d58df8660025
#
_cell.length_a   1.000
_cell.length_b   1.000
_cell.length_c   1.000
_cell.angle_alpha   90.00
_cell.angle_beta   90.00
_cell.angle_gamma   90.00
#
_symmetry.space_group_name_H-M   'P 1'
#
loop_
_entity.id
_entity.type
_entity.pdbx_description
1 polymer ?
#
loop_
_entity_poly.entity_id
_entity_poly.type
_entity_poly.pdbx_seq_one_letter_code
_entity_poly.pdbx_strand_id
1 'polypeptide(L)'
;MTAYTHKKYWFKCEHHSSYFARISDRTLNNSGCPKCAKCKNISSHENIIFNYLKKYMPKGEQSFIFKGVRKAGLELDIFYPSLNFGIEYDGYYWHKDKIEKDKLKNLFCKSLQIKLIRIREKPLPKISEDDIILDSKREIKDNDLLKIRNKINNIYSNG
;
A
#
# COMPACT_ATOMS: atom_id res chain seq x y z
N MET A 1 6.25 -1.84 39.05
CA MET A 1 6.78 -1.16 37.84
C MET A 1 6.07 0.19 37.70
N THR A 2 6.81 1.30 37.58
CA THR A 2 6.20 2.63 37.40
C THR A 2 5.83 2.87 35.93
N ALA A 3 4.68 3.47 35.67
CA ALA A 3 4.16 3.75 34.34
C ALA A 3 5.07 4.67 33.47
N TYR A 4 6.05 5.31 34.08
CA TYR A 4 6.96 6.29 33.47
C TYR A 4 8.35 5.74 33.09
N THR A 5 8.55 4.42 33.13
CA THR A 5 9.87 3.87 32.79
C THR A 5 10.16 3.94 31.30
N HIS A 6 11.32 4.49 30.94
CA HIS A 6 11.84 4.51 29.57
C HIS A 6 12.48 3.16 29.15
N LYS A 7 12.52 2.18 30.04
CA LYS A 7 13.01 0.84 29.72
C LYS A 7 12.07 0.17 28.72
N LYS A 8 12.66 -0.56 27.79
CA LYS A 8 11.95 -1.30 26.76
C LYS A 8 11.75 -2.75 27.22
N TYR A 9 10.62 -3.32 26.83
CA TYR A 9 10.22 -4.70 27.14
C TYR A 9 9.62 -5.36 25.93
N TRP A 10 9.59 -6.68 25.93
CA TRP A 10 8.90 -7.46 24.91
C TRP A 10 7.42 -7.55 25.22
N PHE A 11 6.59 -7.23 24.24
CA PHE A 11 5.14 -7.34 24.30
C PHE A 11 4.65 -8.32 23.24
N LYS A 12 3.72 -9.18 23.61
CA LYS A 12 3.05 -10.07 22.67
C LYS A 12 1.96 -9.33 21.90
N CYS A 13 1.86 -9.56 20.61
CA CYS A 13 0.79 -9.08 19.76
C CYS A 13 -0.08 -10.26 19.34
N GLU A 14 -1.40 -10.10 19.36
CA GLU A 14 -2.34 -11.13 18.95
C GLU A 14 -2.26 -11.45 17.44
N HIS A 15 -1.92 -10.44 16.62
CA HIS A 15 -1.91 -10.55 15.16
C HIS A 15 -0.49 -10.69 14.57
N HIS A 16 0.55 -10.42 15.35
CA HIS A 16 1.95 -10.42 14.91
C HIS A 16 2.83 -11.06 15.97
N SER A 17 4.08 -11.33 15.62
CA SER A 17 5.10 -11.75 16.59
C SER A 17 5.33 -10.70 17.68
N SER A 18 6.02 -11.08 18.75
CA SER A 18 6.39 -10.16 19.82
C SER A 18 7.18 -8.96 19.30
N TYR A 19 7.02 -7.80 19.95
CA TYR A 19 7.68 -6.55 19.59
C TYR A 19 8.24 -5.86 20.83
N PHE A 20 9.28 -5.06 20.64
CA PHE A 20 10.03 -4.40 21.70
C PHE A 20 9.63 -2.92 21.77
N ALA A 21 9.07 -2.48 22.92
CA ALA A 21 8.58 -1.12 23.13
C ALA A 21 8.80 -0.65 24.58
N ARG A 22 8.69 0.66 24.80
CA ARG A 22 8.73 1.24 26.15
C ARG A 22 7.37 1.05 26.81
N ILE A 23 7.38 0.86 28.13
CA ILE A 23 6.14 0.81 28.93
C ILE A 23 5.40 2.14 28.80
N SER A 24 6.11 3.28 28.89
CA SER A 24 5.50 4.60 28.73
C SER A 24 4.75 4.79 27.41
N ASP A 25 5.26 4.25 26.31
CA ASP A 25 4.58 4.34 25.01
C ASP A 25 3.26 3.56 25.03
N ARG A 26 3.20 2.46 25.77
CA ARG A 26 1.99 1.65 25.91
C ARG A 26 0.96 2.26 26.85
N THR A 27 1.41 2.82 27.97
CA THR A 27 0.53 3.30 29.05
C THR A 27 0.08 4.75 28.86
N LEU A 28 0.97 5.64 28.43
CA LEU A 28 0.67 7.06 28.27
C LEU A 28 0.17 7.39 26.85
N ASN A 29 0.82 6.82 25.83
CA ASN A 29 0.51 7.10 24.43
C ASN A 29 -0.46 6.07 23.82
N ASN A 30 -0.89 5.08 24.60
CA ASN A 30 -1.74 3.96 24.15
C ASN A 30 -1.25 3.34 22.83
N SER A 31 0.07 3.35 22.59
CA SER A 31 0.66 2.84 21.36
C SER A 31 0.65 1.31 21.37
N GLY A 32 0.14 0.73 20.29
CA GLY A 32 0.08 -0.71 20.10
C GLY A 32 1.33 -1.29 19.42
N CYS A 33 1.15 -2.46 18.83
CA CYS A 33 2.16 -3.08 17.97
C CYS A 33 2.44 -2.19 16.75
N PRO A 34 3.72 -1.87 16.43
CA PRO A 34 4.06 -1.07 15.24
C PRO A 34 3.56 -1.68 13.92
N LYS A 35 3.50 -3.00 13.83
CA LYS A 35 2.93 -3.67 12.66
C LYS A 35 1.40 -3.49 12.59
N CYS A 36 0.69 -3.58 13.72
CA CYS A 36 -0.74 -3.25 13.76
C CYS A 36 -1.01 -1.79 13.41
N ALA A 37 -0.15 -0.86 13.83
CA ALA A 37 -0.27 0.55 13.48
C ALA A 37 -0.14 0.75 11.94
N LYS A 38 0.79 0.06 11.29
CA LYS A 38 0.90 0.05 9.83
C LYS A 38 -0.34 -0.55 9.17
N CYS A 39 -0.82 -1.71 9.66
CA CYS A 39 -2.03 -2.33 9.12
C CYS A 39 -3.29 -1.45 9.25
N LYS A 40 -3.37 -0.61 10.29
CA LYS A 40 -4.48 0.35 10.47
C LYS A 40 -4.47 1.48 9.43
N ASN A 41 -3.30 1.79 8.86
CA ASN A 41 -3.15 2.81 7.82
C ASN A 41 -3.35 2.24 6.40
N ILE A 42 -3.44 0.93 6.25
CA ILE A 42 -3.75 0.27 4.99
C ILE A 42 -5.26 0.31 4.79
N SER A 43 -5.72 0.82 3.66
CA SER A 43 -7.14 0.84 3.36
C SER A 43 -7.71 -0.57 3.19
N SER A 44 -9.00 -0.74 3.48
CA SER A 44 -9.67 -2.03 3.26
C SER A 44 -9.59 -2.48 1.79
N HIS A 45 -9.63 -1.52 0.86
CA HIS A 45 -9.53 -1.78 -0.58
C HIS A 45 -8.14 -2.28 -0.99
N GLU A 46 -7.07 -1.66 -0.49
CA GLU A 46 -5.70 -2.13 -0.69
C GLU A 46 -5.52 -3.56 -0.20
N ASN A 47 -6.05 -3.87 0.99
CA ASN A 47 -6.02 -5.22 1.56
C ASN A 47 -6.76 -6.25 0.70
N ILE A 48 -7.94 -5.90 0.19
CA ILE A 48 -8.72 -6.79 -0.69
C ILE A 48 -7.94 -7.09 -1.96
N ILE A 49 -7.39 -6.05 -2.62
CA ILE A 49 -6.59 -6.19 -3.83
C ILE A 49 -5.34 -7.05 -3.57
N PHE A 50 -4.59 -6.73 -2.51
CA PHE A 50 -3.39 -7.46 -2.16
C PHE A 50 -3.65 -8.95 -1.89
N ASN A 51 -4.65 -9.27 -1.06
CA ASN A 51 -5.01 -10.64 -0.72
C ASN A 51 -5.50 -11.43 -1.93
N TYR A 52 -6.21 -10.78 -2.85
CA TYR A 52 -6.60 -11.40 -4.10
C TYR A 52 -5.38 -11.70 -4.99
N LEU A 53 -4.53 -10.72 -5.21
CA LEU A 53 -3.35 -10.87 -6.06
C LEU A 53 -2.32 -11.83 -5.48
N LYS A 54 -2.20 -11.93 -4.16
CA LYS A 54 -1.29 -12.87 -3.48
C LYS A 54 -1.52 -14.34 -3.88
N LYS A 55 -2.74 -14.69 -4.30
CA LYS A 55 -3.06 -16.04 -4.80
C LYS A 55 -2.34 -16.37 -6.12
N TYR A 56 -2.03 -15.35 -6.92
CA TYR A 56 -1.40 -15.49 -8.25
C TYR A 56 0.03 -14.97 -8.27
N MET A 57 0.33 -13.99 -7.43
CA MET A 57 1.61 -13.29 -7.32
C MET A 57 2.06 -13.27 -5.85
N PRO A 58 2.57 -14.37 -5.28
CA PRO A 58 2.78 -14.51 -3.84
C PRO A 58 3.92 -13.66 -3.26
N LYS A 59 4.83 -13.13 -4.10
CA LYS A 59 6.03 -12.38 -3.67
C LYS A 59 5.82 -10.86 -3.60
N GLY A 60 4.58 -10.39 -3.54
CA GLY A 60 4.27 -8.98 -3.33
C GLY A 60 4.44 -8.55 -1.88
N GLU A 61 4.79 -7.29 -1.68
CA GLU A 61 4.92 -6.64 -0.39
C GLU A 61 3.95 -5.45 -0.29
N GLN A 62 3.24 -5.33 0.82
CA GLN A 62 2.33 -4.20 1.10
C GLN A 62 3.05 -3.06 1.80
N SER A 63 2.63 -1.81 1.52
CA SER A 63 3.20 -0.58 2.10
C SER A 63 4.72 -0.56 2.01
N PHE A 64 5.23 -0.85 0.80
CA PHE A 64 6.67 -0.92 0.56
C PHE A 64 7.29 0.48 0.50
N ILE A 65 8.34 0.71 1.29
CA ILE A 65 9.02 2.00 1.38
C ILE A 65 10.44 1.90 0.82
N PHE A 66 10.70 2.65 -0.25
CA PHE A 66 12.05 2.86 -0.78
C PHE A 66 12.78 3.87 0.09
N LYS A 67 13.71 3.40 0.91
CA LYS A 67 14.54 4.26 1.78
C LYS A 67 15.59 5.00 0.97
N GLY A 68 15.91 6.23 1.38
CA GLY A 68 17.00 7.02 0.76
C GLY A 68 16.66 7.70 -0.56
N VAL A 69 15.49 7.48 -1.10
CA VAL A 69 15.07 8.04 -2.41
C VAL A 69 14.48 9.44 -2.29
N ARG A 70 13.83 9.74 -1.16
CA ARG A 70 13.32 11.06 -0.76
C ARG A 70 13.49 11.19 0.75
N LYS A 71 13.43 12.44 1.26
CA LYS A 71 13.50 12.72 2.70
C LYS A 71 12.46 11.91 3.52
N ALA A 72 11.26 11.69 2.94
CA ALA A 72 10.18 10.90 3.53
C ALA A 72 10.09 9.44 2.99
N GLY A 73 10.97 9.04 2.07
CA GLY A 73 10.83 7.78 1.33
C GLY A 73 9.82 7.86 0.20
N LEU A 74 9.82 6.87 -0.68
CA LEU A 74 8.75 6.59 -1.64
C LEU A 74 8.01 5.37 -1.13
N GLU A 75 6.74 5.50 -0.77
CA GLU A 75 5.88 4.38 -0.40
C GLU A 75 5.03 3.98 -1.59
N LEU A 76 4.89 2.66 -1.81
CA LEU A 76 3.93 2.06 -2.73
C LEU A 76 2.99 1.15 -1.95
N ASP A 77 1.69 1.19 -2.27
CA ASP A 77 0.69 0.40 -1.57
C ASP A 77 0.96 -1.10 -1.71
N ILE A 78 1.34 -1.54 -2.92
CA ILE A 78 1.80 -2.90 -3.19
C ILE A 78 3.01 -2.83 -4.13
N PHE A 79 4.06 -3.59 -3.82
CA PHE A 79 5.24 -3.69 -4.66
C PHE A 79 5.69 -5.13 -4.87
N TYR A 80 6.09 -5.45 -6.08
CA TYR A 80 6.65 -6.74 -6.49
C TYR A 80 8.11 -6.56 -6.89
N PRO A 81 9.07 -6.76 -5.97
CA PRO A 81 10.49 -6.47 -6.22
C PRO A 81 11.07 -7.21 -7.41
N SER A 82 10.72 -8.49 -7.58
CA SER A 82 11.22 -9.34 -8.68
C SER A 82 10.78 -8.88 -10.08
N LEU A 83 9.73 -8.04 -10.15
CA LEU A 83 9.14 -7.55 -11.40
C LEU A 83 9.34 -6.06 -11.59
N ASN A 84 9.95 -5.36 -10.62
CA ASN A 84 9.98 -3.90 -10.57
C ASN A 84 8.59 -3.27 -10.81
N PHE A 85 7.58 -3.85 -10.19
CA PHE A 85 6.18 -3.52 -10.44
C PHE A 85 5.48 -3.04 -9.18
N GLY A 86 4.81 -1.90 -9.27
CA GLY A 86 4.05 -1.28 -8.20
C GLY A 86 2.57 -1.12 -8.54
N ILE A 87 1.74 -1.16 -7.51
CA ILE A 87 0.31 -0.85 -7.58
C ILE A 87 -0.01 0.20 -6.53
N GLU A 88 -0.79 1.21 -6.92
CA GLU A 88 -1.37 2.23 -6.05
C GLU A 88 -2.89 2.16 -6.14
N TYR A 89 -3.56 2.32 -5.01
CA TYR A 89 -5.00 2.47 -4.94
C TYR A 89 -5.37 3.92 -4.63
N ASP A 90 -6.04 4.56 -5.58
CA ASP A 90 -6.44 5.97 -5.46
C ASP A 90 -7.93 6.08 -5.19
N GLY A 91 -8.32 6.18 -3.91
CA GLY A 91 -9.68 6.48 -3.51
C GLY A 91 -10.05 7.93 -3.86
N TYR A 92 -11.25 8.15 -4.43
CA TYR A 92 -11.67 9.47 -4.91
C TYR A 92 -11.55 10.57 -3.85
N TYR A 93 -12.02 10.31 -2.64
CA TYR A 93 -12.03 11.32 -1.58
C TYR A 93 -10.64 11.88 -1.27
N TRP A 94 -9.61 11.02 -1.33
CA TRP A 94 -8.24 11.37 -0.96
C TRP A 94 -7.41 11.91 -2.14
N HIS A 95 -7.81 11.60 -3.40
CA HIS A 95 -7.02 11.89 -4.60
C HIS A 95 -7.62 12.93 -5.53
N LYS A 96 -8.86 13.39 -5.30
CA LYS A 96 -9.55 14.38 -6.15
C LYS A 96 -8.74 15.67 -6.39
N ASP A 97 -8.00 16.12 -5.36
CA ASP A 97 -7.20 17.35 -5.39
C ASP A 97 -5.69 17.07 -5.49
N LYS A 98 -5.27 15.85 -5.83
CA LYS A 98 -3.86 15.43 -5.81
C LYS A 98 -3.35 14.91 -7.17
N ILE A 99 -4.04 15.17 -8.26
CA ILE A 99 -3.71 14.64 -9.59
C ILE A 99 -2.27 14.96 -9.99
N GLU A 100 -1.82 16.20 -9.80
CA GLU A 100 -0.44 16.59 -10.14
C GLU A 100 0.60 15.87 -9.26
N LYS A 101 0.30 15.68 -7.98
CA LYS A 101 1.16 14.90 -7.09
C LYS A 101 1.25 13.43 -7.51
N ASP A 102 0.12 12.85 -7.95
CA ASP A 102 0.05 11.48 -8.46
C ASP A 102 0.86 11.33 -9.75
N LYS A 103 0.77 12.30 -10.67
CA LYS A 103 1.61 12.35 -11.89
C LYS A 103 3.09 12.41 -11.58
N LEU A 104 3.49 13.27 -10.63
CA LEU A 104 4.89 13.37 -10.19
C LEU A 104 5.38 12.04 -9.59
N LYS A 105 4.54 11.34 -8.83
CA LYS A 105 4.88 10.01 -8.31
C LYS A 105 5.07 9.01 -9.44
N ASN A 106 4.22 9.04 -10.48
CA ASN A 106 4.39 8.18 -11.67
C ASN A 106 5.71 8.45 -12.40
N LEU A 107 6.05 9.72 -12.64
CA LEU A 107 7.32 10.11 -13.27
C LEU A 107 8.51 9.64 -12.45
N PHE A 108 8.41 9.76 -11.14
CA PHE A 108 9.47 9.31 -10.23
C PHE A 108 9.63 7.78 -10.25
N CYS A 109 8.54 7.03 -10.21
CA CYS A 109 8.59 5.56 -10.37
C CYS A 109 9.22 5.18 -11.72
N LYS A 110 8.85 5.88 -12.80
CA LYS A 110 9.45 5.66 -14.13
C LYS A 110 10.96 5.89 -14.13
N SER A 111 11.45 6.93 -13.43
CA SER A 111 12.91 7.18 -13.33
C SER A 111 13.66 6.08 -12.58
N LEU A 112 12.98 5.33 -11.72
CA LEU A 112 13.50 4.16 -11.02
C LEU A 112 13.24 2.85 -11.78
N GLN A 113 12.77 2.92 -13.03
CA GLN A 113 12.38 1.78 -13.86
C GLN A 113 11.27 0.90 -13.21
N ILE A 114 10.46 1.51 -12.34
CA ILE A 114 9.33 0.83 -11.71
C ILE A 114 8.11 1.03 -12.61
N LYS A 115 7.52 -0.06 -13.10
CA LYS A 115 6.22 -0.04 -13.76
C LYS A 115 5.14 0.16 -12.71
N LEU A 116 4.47 1.30 -12.73
CA LEU A 116 3.40 1.63 -11.79
C LEU A 116 2.04 1.56 -12.48
N ILE A 117 1.09 0.85 -11.86
CA ILE A 117 -0.33 0.85 -12.23
C ILE A 117 -1.12 1.50 -11.11
N ARG A 118 -2.04 2.39 -11.46
CA ARG A 118 -3.00 2.94 -10.51
C ARG A 118 -4.37 2.33 -10.70
N ILE A 119 -4.97 1.99 -9.59
CA ILE A 119 -6.36 1.53 -9.50
C ILE A 119 -7.14 2.69 -8.91
N ARG A 120 -7.93 3.37 -9.74
CA ARG A 120 -8.56 4.65 -9.40
C ARG A 120 -10.07 4.54 -9.32
N GLU A 121 -10.65 5.10 -8.26
CA GLU A 121 -12.11 5.22 -8.14
C GLU A 121 -12.68 6.29 -9.06
N LYS A 122 -13.83 6.04 -9.69
CA LYS A 122 -14.60 7.08 -10.38
C LYS A 122 -15.04 8.19 -9.40
N PRO A 123 -15.01 9.46 -9.80
CA PRO A 123 -14.71 10.00 -11.13
C PRO A 123 -13.26 10.43 -11.36
N LEU A 124 -12.28 9.86 -10.65
CA LEU A 124 -10.86 10.19 -10.92
C LEU A 124 -10.49 9.85 -12.36
N PRO A 125 -9.83 10.78 -13.09
CA PRO A 125 -9.36 10.51 -14.44
C PRO A 125 -8.16 9.56 -14.42
N LYS A 126 -7.92 8.86 -15.52
CA LYS A 126 -6.64 8.21 -15.76
C LYS A 126 -5.53 9.25 -15.87
N ILE A 127 -4.35 8.92 -15.36
CA ILE A 127 -3.11 9.72 -15.54
C ILE A 127 -2.05 8.92 -16.29
N SER A 128 -2.29 7.64 -16.54
CA SER A 128 -1.51 6.73 -17.38
C SER A 128 -2.46 5.82 -18.16
N GLU A 129 -2.02 5.33 -19.33
CA GLU A 129 -2.80 4.38 -20.13
C GLU A 129 -3.05 3.05 -19.41
N ASP A 130 -2.14 2.68 -18.52
CA ASP A 130 -2.23 1.45 -17.76
C ASP A 130 -3.15 1.55 -16.54
N ASP A 131 -3.61 2.76 -16.20
CA ASP A 131 -4.50 2.95 -15.07
C ASP A 131 -5.84 2.23 -15.25
N ILE A 132 -6.33 1.66 -14.15
CA ILE A 132 -7.60 0.94 -14.10
C ILE A 132 -8.61 1.82 -13.37
N ILE A 133 -9.72 2.17 -14.03
CA ILE A 133 -10.81 2.88 -13.39
C ILE A 133 -11.80 1.84 -12.86
N LEU A 134 -12.08 1.88 -11.56
CA LEU A 134 -13.12 1.08 -10.94
C LEU A 134 -14.47 1.79 -11.02
N ASP A 135 -15.51 1.02 -11.32
CA ASP A 135 -16.86 1.53 -11.40
C ASP A 135 -17.52 1.69 -10.03
N SER A 136 -17.12 0.88 -9.08
CA SER A 136 -17.61 0.90 -7.69
C SER A 136 -16.90 1.95 -6.84
N LYS A 137 -17.69 2.81 -6.17
CA LYS A 137 -17.19 3.90 -5.32
C LYS A 137 -16.90 3.48 -3.87
N ARG A 138 -17.35 2.33 -3.41
CA ARG A 138 -17.32 1.96 -1.99
C ARG A 138 -16.99 0.50 -1.72
N GLU A 139 -17.01 -0.35 -2.72
CA GLU A 139 -16.81 -1.78 -2.55
C GLU A 139 -16.13 -2.36 -3.79
N ILE A 140 -15.04 -3.07 -3.59
CA ILE A 140 -14.36 -3.79 -4.68
C ILE A 140 -15.11 -5.11 -4.90
N LYS A 141 -15.62 -5.30 -6.09
CA LYS A 141 -16.34 -6.52 -6.50
C LYS A 141 -15.41 -7.50 -7.22
N ASP A 142 -15.84 -8.76 -7.32
CA ASP A 142 -15.09 -9.81 -8.01
C ASP A 142 -14.74 -9.43 -9.46
N ASN A 143 -15.65 -8.76 -10.16
CA ASN A 143 -15.39 -8.27 -11.53
C ASN A 143 -14.27 -7.21 -11.58
N ASP A 144 -14.15 -6.36 -10.54
CA ASP A 144 -13.08 -5.39 -10.43
C ASP A 144 -11.74 -6.10 -10.21
N LEU A 145 -11.71 -7.11 -9.35
CA LEU A 145 -10.54 -7.92 -9.10
C LEU A 145 -10.08 -8.69 -10.34
N LEU A 146 -11.03 -9.25 -11.10
CA LEU A 146 -10.76 -9.92 -12.36
C LEU A 146 -10.18 -8.93 -13.40
N LYS A 147 -10.76 -7.74 -13.51
CA LYS A 147 -10.27 -6.65 -14.38
C LYS A 147 -8.83 -6.26 -14.04
N ILE A 148 -8.52 -6.12 -12.74
CA ILE A 148 -7.17 -5.82 -12.26
C ILE A 148 -6.20 -6.93 -12.67
N ARG A 149 -6.53 -8.19 -12.41
CA ARG A 149 -5.70 -9.34 -12.76
C ARG A 149 -5.45 -9.43 -14.27
N ASN A 150 -6.49 -9.29 -15.08
CA ASN A 150 -6.37 -9.36 -16.54
C ASN A 150 -5.47 -8.24 -17.09
N LYS A 151 -5.59 -7.03 -16.57
CA LYS A 151 -4.70 -5.92 -16.97
C LYS A 151 -3.24 -6.22 -16.63
N ILE A 152 -2.97 -6.75 -15.42
CA ILE A 152 -1.62 -7.14 -15.00
C ILE A 152 -1.07 -8.24 -15.91
N ASN A 153 -1.86 -9.29 -16.16
CA ASN A 153 -1.44 -10.37 -17.05
C ASN A 153 -1.09 -9.86 -18.45
N ASN A 154 -1.93 -8.98 -19.04
CA ASN A 154 -1.67 -8.43 -20.37
C ASN A 154 -0.35 -7.64 -20.45
N ILE A 155 0.05 -6.98 -19.36
CA ILE A 155 1.33 -6.23 -19.31
C ILE A 155 2.52 -7.20 -19.33
N TYR A 156 2.40 -8.36 -18.67
CA TYR A 156 3.49 -9.32 -18.53
C TYR A 156 3.49 -10.44 -19.56
N SER A 157 2.36 -10.69 -20.25
CA SER A 157 2.29 -11.67 -21.33
C SER A 157 2.78 -11.13 -22.67
N ASN A 158 2.89 -9.79 -22.81
CA ASN A 158 3.32 -9.11 -24.03
C ASN A 158 4.76 -8.55 -23.92
N GLY A 159 5.50 -8.92 -22.91
CA GLY A 159 6.95 -8.65 -22.71
C GLY A 159 7.69 -9.96 -22.57
#